data_c4818743c2570646f3a34e8de202938b
#
_entry.id   c4818743c2570646f3a34e8de202938b
#
_cell.length_a   1.000
_cell.length_b   1.000
_cell.length_c   1.000
_cell.angle_alpha   90.00
_cell.angle_beta   90.00
_cell.angle_gamma   90.00
#
_symmetry.space_group_name_H-M   'P 1'
#
loop_
_entity.id
_entity.type
_entity.pdbx_description
1 polymer ?
#
loop_
_entity_poly.entity_id
_entity_poly.type
_entity_poly.pdbx_seq_one_letter_code
_entity_poly.pdbx_strand_id
1 'polypeptide(L)'
;DDIDAVHIATPDHWHAQMVIDACRHGKDVFCQKPETRTIEEGPLMVDAVHRYGRIFSGGSQRVMEDYSSVVMRCWGGHFGNVKSINVQVGPMSKACNLEPQSIPDDINWELWLGPAPWAPYNSNRCDGNFETSGNSWRSYSDYSGGGLTDWGAHHFGGATFALDVRDLQPEEIILQEDEGQKHITFKYPNGKQITHNRPRTGNMRVSGTNEKVDPKNEPIPVYADNDGKGGRGSIDGDFIQCVKTRKQPFRRIEHVINTMALPLFASIAYTVNRSLKWDSNKQEFIGDNEANRLTRVARREPWQL
;
A
#
# COMPACT_ATOMS: atom_id res chain seq x y z
N ASP A 1 -26.96 3.27 14.36
CA ASP A 1 -27.60 3.29 13.03
C ASP A 1 -27.56 4.68 12.38
N ASP A 2 -26.75 5.58 12.92
CA ASP A 2 -26.54 6.95 12.45
C ASP A 2 -25.15 7.15 11.79
N ILE A 3 -24.36 6.08 11.63
CA ILE A 3 -23.08 6.07 10.94
C ILE A 3 -23.22 5.33 9.63
N ASP A 4 -22.95 6.00 8.50
CA ASP A 4 -22.96 5.41 7.15
C ASP A 4 -21.58 4.93 6.70
N ALA A 5 -20.53 5.63 7.14
CA ALA A 5 -19.17 5.37 6.71
C ALA A 5 -18.16 5.60 7.85
N VAL A 6 -17.02 4.95 7.77
CA VAL A 6 -15.92 5.09 8.74
C VAL A 6 -14.63 5.50 8.03
N HIS A 7 -13.83 6.33 8.72
CA HIS A 7 -12.47 6.68 8.33
C HIS A 7 -11.50 6.00 9.29
N ILE A 8 -10.72 5.02 8.80
CA ILE A 8 -9.77 4.24 9.57
C ILE A 8 -8.38 4.89 9.44
N ALA A 9 -7.80 5.33 10.55
CA ALA A 9 -6.50 5.97 10.62
C ALA A 9 -5.68 5.47 11.83
N THR A 10 -5.87 4.22 12.18
CA THR A 10 -5.16 3.50 13.25
C THR A 10 -3.75 3.09 12.82
N PRO A 11 -2.91 2.48 13.68
CA PRO A 11 -1.72 1.77 13.25
C PRO A 11 -2.04 0.64 12.25
N ASP A 12 -1.10 0.35 11.34
CA ASP A 12 -1.29 -0.51 10.16
C ASP A 12 -1.86 -1.89 10.49
N HIS A 13 -1.44 -2.48 11.61
CA HIS A 13 -1.87 -3.82 12.03
C HIS A 13 -3.36 -3.94 12.34
N TRP A 14 -4.07 -2.82 12.51
CA TRP A 14 -5.50 -2.77 12.71
C TRP A 14 -6.30 -2.63 11.42
N HIS A 15 -5.71 -2.13 10.34
CA HIS A 15 -6.44 -1.70 9.15
C HIS A 15 -7.33 -2.80 8.58
N ALA A 16 -6.78 -3.98 8.28
CA ALA A 16 -7.55 -5.06 7.66
C ALA A 16 -8.72 -5.53 8.54
N GLN A 17 -8.48 -5.69 9.86
CA GLN A 17 -9.52 -6.07 10.82
C GLN A 17 -10.68 -5.06 10.82
N MET A 18 -10.34 -3.78 10.95
CA MET A 18 -11.36 -2.72 11.01
C MET A 18 -12.12 -2.57 9.69
N VAL A 19 -11.46 -2.74 8.54
CA VAL A 19 -12.14 -2.72 7.22
C VAL A 19 -13.17 -3.85 7.14
N ILE A 20 -12.77 -5.08 7.48
CA ILE A 20 -13.64 -6.24 7.40
C ILE A 20 -14.82 -6.10 8.36
N ASP A 21 -14.57 -5.67 9.60
CA ASP A 21 -15.62 -5.47 10.59
C ASP A 21 -16.57 -4.34 10.21
N ALA A 22 -16.08 -3.23 9.70
CA ALA A 22 -16.91 -2.14 9.19
C ALA A 22 -17.83 -2.62 8.04
N CYS A 23 -17.27 -3.39 7.09
CA CYS A 23 -18.07 -3.98 6.01
C CYS A 23 -19.15 -4.92 6.54
N ARG A 24 -18.85 -5.79 7.51
CA ARG A 24 -19.81 -6.68 8.17
C ARG A 24 -20.94 -5.91 8.85
N HIS A 25 -20.66 -4.73 9.39
CA HIS A 25 -21.63 -3.84 10.01
C HIS A 25 -22.31 -2.87 9.03
N GLY A 26 -22.14 -3.09 7.73
CA GLY A 26 -22.82 -2.32 6.68
C GLY A 26 -22.27 -0.91 6.48
N LYS A 27 -21.05 -0.61 6.92
CA LYS A 27 -20.43 0.71 6.78
C LYS A 27 -19.54 0.78 5.54
N ASP A 28 -19.57 1.90 4.84
CA ASP A 28 -18.60 2.20 3.80
C ASP A 28 -17.29 2.65 4.44
N VAL A 29 -16.14 2.43 3.76
CA VAL A 29 -14.84 2.52 4.41
C VAL A 29 -13.87 3.39 3.62
N PHE A 30 -13.30 4.39 4.30
CA PHE A 30 -12.06 5.02 3.91
C PHE A 30 -10.94 4.51 4.83
N CYS A 31 -9.93 3.84 4.27
CA CYS A 31 -8.82 3.30 5.05
C CYS A 31 -7.52 4.00 4.70
N GLN A 32 -6.84 4.57 5.71
CA GLN A 32 -5.52 5.17 5.53
C GLN A 32 -4.49 4.13 5.08
N LYS A 33 -3.48 4.62 4.38
CA LYS A 33 -2.33 3.84 3.92
C LYS A 33 -1.34 3.58 5.10
N PRO A 34 -0.56 2.50 5.05
CA PRO A 34 -0.67 1.34 4.16
C PRO A 34 -1.87 0.47 4.54
N GLU A 35 -2.71 0.16 3.58
CA GLU A 35 -4.01 -0.44 3.83
C GLU A 35 -3.93 -1.90 4.29
N THR A 36 -2.82 -2.59 3.98
CA THR A 36 -2.55 -3.97 4.43
C THR A 36 -1.14 -4.08 4.99
N ARG A 37 -0.98 -4.96 5.98
CA ARG A 37 0.30 -5.32 6.56
C ARG A 37 0.86 -6.64 5.99
N THR A 38 -0.01 -7.53 5.52
CA THR A 38 0.34 -8.83 4.93
C THR A 38 -0.38 -9.03 3.61
N ILE A 39 0.13 -9.98 2.80
CA ILE A 39 -0.50 -10.31 1.51
C ILE A 39 -1.86 -10.97 1.72
N GLU A 40 -1.99 -11.86 2.69
CA GLU A 40 -3.24 -12.58 3.01
C GLU A 40 -4.41 -11.63 3.33
N GLU A 41 -4.14 -10.47 3.92
CA GLU A 41 -5.18 -9.49 4.26
C GLU A 41 -5.90 -8.95 3.04
N GLY A 42 -5.19 -8.79 1.92
CA GLY A 42 -5.75 -8.20 0.71
C GLY A 42 -6.99 -8.92 0.18
N PRO A 43 -6.90 -10.21 -0.17
CA PRO A 43 -8.06 -11.00 -0.64
C PRO A 43 -9.23 -11.01 0.35
N LEU A 44 -8.95 -11.05 1.66
CA LEU A 44 -10.00 -11.04 2.69
C LEU A 44 -10.74 -9.71 2.74
N MET A 45 -10.02 -8.59 2.57
CA MET A 45 -10.64 -7.27 2.48
C MET A 45 -11.46 -7.12 1.20
N VAL A 46 -10.95 -7.60 0.05
CA VAL A 46 -11.68 -7.61 -1.23
C VAL A 46 -13.00 -8.39 -1.09
N ASP A 47 -12.92 -9.61 -0.53
CA ASP A 47 -14.11 -10.44 -0.31
C ASP A 47 -15.14 -9.72 0.59
N ALA A 48 -14.70 -9.09 1.69
CA ALA A 48 -15.59 -8.38 2.59
C ALA A 48 -16.27 -7.19 1.89
N VAL A 49 -15.51 -6.35 1.17
CA VAL A 49 -16.04 -5.19 0.45
C VAL A 49 -17.11 -5.61 -0.57
N HIS A 50 -16.84 -6.66 -1.35
CA HIS A 50 -17.75 -7.17 -2.37
C HIS A 50 -18.98 -7.87 -1.75
N ARG A 51 -18.75 -8.78 -0.79
CA ARG A 51 -19.80 -9.56 -0.14
C ARG A 51 -20.86 -8.68 0.52
N TYR A 52 -20.41 -7.61 1.17
CA TYR A 52 -21.33 -6.69 1.85
C TYR A 52 -21.75 -5.49 0.98
N GLY A 53 -21.29 -5.39 -0.27
CA GLY A 53 -21.61 -4.33 -1.20
C GLY A 53 -21.21 -2.94 -0.70
N ARG A 54 -20.05 -2.83 -0.06
CA ARG A 54 -19.58 -1.57 0.51
C ARG A 54 -18.72 -0.77 -0.45
N ILE A 55 -18.71 0.55 -0.28
CA ILE A 55 -17.76 1.44 -0.95
C ILE A 55 -16.48 1.47 -0.12
N PHE A 56 -15.36 1.23 -0.78
CA PHE A 56 -14.04 1.31 -0.17
C PHE A 56 -13.13 2.26 -0.94
N SER A 57 -12.45 3.16 -0.24
CA SER A 57 -11.39 3.99 -0.81
C SER A 57 -10.10 3.89 0.01
N GLY A 58 -8.97 3.71 -0.68
CA GLY A 58 -7.65 3.70 -0.05
C GLY A 58 -7.06 5.10 0.13
N GLY A 59 -6.36 5.32 1.24
CA GLY A 59 -5.94 6.64 1.73
C GLY A 59 -4.67 7.22 1.11
N SER A 60 -4.13 6.67 0.02
CA SER A 60 -2.98 7.29 -0.66
C SER A 60 -3.42 8.46 -1.54
N GLN A 61 -3.61 9.64 -0.93
CA GLN A 61 -4.02 10.86 -1.61
C GLN A 61 -3.05 11.28 -2.71
N ARG A 62 -1.74 11.01 -2.57
CA ARG A 62 -0.71 11.43 -3.52
C ARG A 62 -0.93 10.94 -4.95
N VAL A 63 -1.63 9.80 -5.13
CA VAL A 63 -1.95 9.28 -6.47
C VAL A 63 -2.87 10.23 -7.22
N MET A 64 -3.80 10.89 -6.53
CA MET A 64 -4.71 11.89 -7.12
C MET A 64 -4.14 13.31 -7.09
N GLU A 65 -3.18 13.59 -6.23
CA GLU A 65 -2.59 14.91 -6.00
C GLU A 65 -1.19 14.99 -6.60
N ASP A 66 -0.15 14.65 -5.82
CA ASP A 66 1.26 14.85 -6.20
C ASP A 66 1.67 14.12 -7.49
N TYR A 67 1.13 12.91 -7.72
CA TYR A 67 1.46 12.10 -8.90
C TYR A 67 0.49 12.25 -10.05
N SER A 68 -0.62 12.96 -9.87
CA SER A 68 -1.66 13.10 -10.89
C SER A 68 -1.11 13.59 -12.24
N SER A 69 -0.23 14.59 -12.22
CA SER A 69 0.37 15.12 -13.44
C SER A 69 1.22 14.09 -14.19
N VAL A 70 2.01 13.30 -13.47
CA VAL A 70 2.84 12.24 -14.08
C VAL A 70 1.96 11.13 -14.63
N VAL A 71 0.96 10.70 -13.86
CA VAL A 71 -0.01 9.66 -14.29
C VAL A 71 -0.72 10.10 -15.58
N MET A 72 -1.28 11.30 -15.59
CA MET A 72 -2.00 11.82 -16.76
C MET A 72 -1.11 11.99 -17.99
N ARG A 73 0.14 12.41 -17.81
CA ARG A 73 1.12 12.50 -18.90
C ARG A 73 1.48 11.14 -19.46
N CYS A 74 1.63 10.12 -18.61
CA CYS A 74 1.82 8.75 -19.07
C CYS A 74 0.63 8.28 -19.92
N TRP A 75 -0.60 8.49 -19.42
CA TRP A 75 -1.82 8.10 -20.14
C TRP A 75 -2.04 8.92 -21.42
N GLY A 76 -1.67 10.20 -21.42
CA GLY A 76 -1.72 11.07 -22.60
C GLY A 76 -0.63 10.82 -23.63
N GLY A 77 0.29 9.86 -23.39
CA GLY A 77 1.36 9.50 -24.31
C GLY A 77 2.54 10.48 -24.36
N HIS A 78 2.65 11.44 -23.46
CA HIS A 78 3.72 12.45 -23.42
C HIS A 78 5.11 11.84 -23.25
N PHE A 79 5.20 10.67 -22.62
CA PHE A 79 6.46 9.94 -22.45
C PHE A 79 6.59 8.78 -23.45
N GLY A 80 5.76 8.76 -24.50
CA GLY A 80 5.67 7.66 -25.43
C GLY A 80 5.15 6.38 -24.77
N ASN A 81 5.65 5.24 -25.20
CA ASN A 81 5.28 3.95 -24.62
C ASN A 81 6.11 3.70 -23.35
N VAL A 82 5.58 4.07 -22.19
CA VAL A 82 6.24 3.84 -20.90
C VAL A 82 6.22 2.35 -20.58
N LYS A 83 7.42 1.73 -20.49
CA LYS A 83 7.59 0.31 -20.17
C LYS A 83 8.08 0.07 -18.77
N SER A 84 8.71 1.07 -18.13
CA SER A 84 9.25 0.90 -16.79
C SER A 84 9.16 2.18 -15.97
N ILE A 85 8.99 1.99 -14.65
CA ILE A 85 9.02 3.07 -13.66
C ILE A 85 9.92 2.62 -12.51
N ASN A 86 10.77 3.54 -12.05
CA ASN A 86 11.61 3.33 -10.87
C ASN A 86 10.98 3.97 -9.64
N VAL A 87 10.87 3.19 -8.56
CA VAL A 87 10.34 3.60 -7.26
C VAL A 87 11.43 3.49 -6.21
N GLN A 88 11.60 4.55 -5.43
CA GLN A 88 12.63 4.64 -4.40
C GLN A 88 11.98 4.85 -3.04
N VAL A 89 11.93 3.80 -2.23
CA VAL A 89 11.38 3.83 -0.86
C VAL A 89 12.16 2.89 0.06
N GLY A 90 12.03 3.10 1.34
CA GLY A 90 12.60 2.25 2.38
C GLY A 90 12.79 3.04 3.68
N PRO A 91 13.29 2.46 4.73
CA PRO A 91 13.69 1.06 4.88
C PRO A 91 12.51 0.13 5.19
N MET A 92 12.77 -1.19 5.24
CA MET A 92 11.87 -2.19 5.82
C MET A 92 11.77 -1.98 7.33
N SER A 93 10.70 -2.44 7.94
CA SER A 93 10.58 -2.55 9.39
C SER A 93 11.60 -3.55 9.96
N LYS A 94 11.86 -3.42 11.25
CA LYS A 94 12.79 -4.25 12.02
C LYS A 94 12.05 -4.97 13.15
N ALA A 95 12.63 -6.03 13.68
CA ALA A 95 12.14 -6.65 14.90
C ALA A 95 12.14 -5.66 16.06
N CYS A 96 11.13 -5.74 16.93
CA CYS A 96 10.98 -4.89 18.09
C CYS A 96 11.55 -5.59 19.33
N ASN A 97 12.67 -5.11 19.81
CA ASN A 97 13.27 -5.57 21.07
C ASN A 97 13.41 -4.40 22.03
N LEU A 98 12.33 -4.09 22.74
CA LEU A 98 12.25 -2.98 23.71
C LEU A 98 11.97 -3.54 25.10
N GLU A 99 12.68 -2.98 26.10
CA GLU A 99 12.49 -3.35 27.50
C GLU A 99 11.06 -3.03 27.98
N PRO A 100 10.49 -3.86 28.86
CA PRO A 100 9.19 -3.61 29.45
C PRO A 100 9.15 -2.31 30.27
N GLN A 101 8.01 -1.61 30.19
CA GLN A 101 7.68 -0.45 30.99
C GLN A 101 6.30 -0.65 31.63
N SER A 102 6.02 0.10 32.71
CA SER A 102 4.67 0.14 33.29
C SER A 102 3.67 0.73 32.30
N ILE A 103 2.51 0.10 32.17
CA ILE A 103 1.41 0.61 31.35
C ILE A 103 0.84 1.85 32.05
N PRO A 104 0.75 3.02 31.35
CA PRO A 104 0.04 4.19 31.90
C PRO A 104 -1.46 3.89 32.11
N ASP A 105 -2.07 4.51 33.11
CA ASP A 105 -3.47 4.25 33.48
C ASP A 105 -4.49 4.62 32.39
N ASP A 106 -4.12 5.53 31.48
CA ASP A 106 -4.96 6.02 30.39
C ASP A 106 -4.79 5.21 29.08
N ILE A 107 -3.93 4.18 29.05
CA ILE A 107 -3.70 3.33 27.88
C ILE A 107 -4.32 1.95 28.06
N ASN A 108 -5.26 1.59 27.21
CA ASN A 108 -5.68 0.21 27.04
C ASN A 108 -4.71 -0.51 26.12
N TRP A 109 -3.63 -1.06 26.72
CA TRP A 109 -2.56 -1.72 25.98
C TRP A 109 -3.02 -2.97 25.21
N GLU A 110 -3.95 -3.72 25.80
CA GLU A 110 -4.54 -4.91 25.16
C GLU A 110 -5.27 -4.55 23.86
N LEU A 111 -6.06 -3.48 23.88
CA LEU A 111 -6.77 -2.99 22.72
C LEU A 111 -5.79 -2.34 21.71
N TRP A 112 -4.74 -1.65 22.19
CA TRP A 112 -3.74 -1.08 21.28
C TRP A 112 -3.02 -2.18 20.49
N LEU A 113 -2.61 -3.27 21.14
CA LEU A 113 -2.00 -4.42 20.49
C LEU A 113 -2.95 -5.10 19.52
N GLY A 114 -4.23 -5.28 19.89
CA GLY A 114 -5.23 -5.90 19.02
C GLY A 114 -4.73 -7.21 18.36
N PRO A 115 -4.74 -7.30 17.04
CA PRO A 115 -4.31 -8.51 16.32
C PRO A 115 -2.79 -8.73 16.31
N ALA A 116 -1.98 -7.75 16.70
CA ALA A 116 -0.52 -7.90 16.75
C ALA A 116 -0.08 -8.92 17.81
N PRO A 117 1.11 -9.53 17.69
CA PRO A 117 1.64 -10.41 18.73
C PRO A 117 1.66 -9.73 20.09
N TRP A 118 1.40 -10.50 21.15
CA TRP A 118 1.53 -9.96 22.50
C TRP A 118 2.96 -9.52 22.77
N ALA A 119 3.09 -8.33 23.33
CA ALA A 119 4.37 -7.75 23.72
C ALA A 119 4.17 -6.86 24.97
N PRO A 120 5.17 -6.74 25.86
CA PRO A 120 5.09 -5.82 26.98
C PRO A 120 5.01 -4.38 26.49
N TYR A 121 4.37 -3.52 27.28
CA TYR A 121 4.30 -2.11 26.98
C TYR A 121 5.70 -1.47 26.94
N ASN A 122 5.88 -0.57 26.01
CA ASN A 122 6.97 0.39 25.95
C ASN A 122 6.47 1.61 25.18
N SER A 123 6.71 2.82 25.66
CA SER A 123 6.23 4.06 25.05
C SER A 123 6.64 4.21 23.58
N ASN A 124 7.83 3.75 23.22
CA ASN A 124 8.30 3.78 21.82
C ASN A 124 7.51 2.87 20.89
N ARG A 125 6.75 1.89 21.39
CA ARG A 125 5.84 1.10 20.56
C ARG A 125 4.61 1.89 20.14
N CYS A 126 4.14 2.80 20.99
CA CYS A 126 2.95 3.61 20.75
C CYS A 126 3.27 4.92 20.02
N ASP A 127 4.51 5.38 20.07
CA ASP A 127 4.90 6.64 19.43
C ASP A 127 4.63 6.58 17.94
N GLY A 128 3.77 7.47 17.45
CA GLY A 128 3.43 7.60 16.05
C GLY A 128 4.34 8.54 15.27
N ASN A 129 5.24 9.24 15.96
CA ASN A 129 6.07 10.26 15.33
C ASN A 129 7.29 9.65 14.64
N PHE A 130 7.14 9.42 13.33
CA PHE A 130 8.19 8.88 12.47
C PHE A 130 9.41 9.79 12.37
N GLU A 131 9.23 11.10 12.48
CA GLU A 131 10.29 12.09 12.22
C GLU A 131 11.21 12.31 13.42
N THR A 132 10.71 12.19 14.64
CA THR A 132 11.44 12.62 15.84
C THR A 132 12.27 11.53 16.51
N SER A 133 11.90 10.26 16.42
CA SER A 133 12.57 9.20 17.18
C SER A 133 13.24 8.12 16.34
N GLY A 134 12.86 7.95 15.07
CA GLY A 134 13.28 6.78 14.28
C GLY A 134 12.88 5.44 14.92
N ASN A 135 12.14 5.47 16.01
CA ASN A 135 11.67 4.35 16.82
C ASN A 135 10.19 4.55 17.15
N SER A 136 9.33 4.48 16.14
CA SER A 136 7.88 4.47 16.34
C SER A 136 7.34 3.10 15.97
N TRP A 137 6.06 2.83 16.25
CA TRP A 137 5.39 1.60 15.81
C TRP A 137 5.59 1.33 14.30
N ARG A 138 5.73 2.38 13.48
CA ARG A 138 6.02 2.28 12.04
C ARG A 138 7.33 1.58 11.72
N SER A 139 8.27 1.58 12.66
CA SER A 139 9.59 0.96 12.48
C SER A 139 9.61 -0.53 12.81
N TYR A 140 8.55 -1.05 13.42
CA TYR A 140 8.54 -2.41 13.97
C TYR A 140 7.64 -3.36 13.17
N SER A 141 8.18 -4.53 12.85
CA SER A 141 7.53 -5.55 12.01
C SER A 141 6.25 -6.11 12.62
N ASP A 142 6.07 -6.02 13.94
CA ASP A 142 4.84 -6.43 14.61
C ASP A 142 3.65 -5.56 14.22
N TYR A 143 3.89 -4.30 13.82
CA TYR A 143 2.85 -3.30 13.62
C TYR A 143 2.81 -2.72 12.22
N SER A 144 3.94 -2.69 11.50
CA SER A 144 4.07 -2.03 10.20
C SER A 144 5.13 -2.70 9.31
N GLY A 145 5.10 -2.43 8.01
CA GLY A 145 6.14 -2.82 7.05
C GLY A 145 7.29 -1.79 6.93
N GLY A 146 7.29 -0.76 7.77
CA GLY A 146 8.30 0.30 7.73
C GLY A 146 8.08 1.31 6.61
N GLY A 147 9.11 2.10 6.33
CA GLY A 147 9.09 3.07 5.23
C GLY A 147 8.79 2.43 3.86
N LEU A 148 9.13 1.15 3.70
CA LEU A 148 8.85 0.39 2.48
C LEU A 148 7.35 0.30 2.19
N THR A 149 6.50 0.08 3.19
CA THR A 149 5.03 0.04 3.01
C THR A 149 4.42 1.43 3.20
N ASP A 150 4.85 2.20 4.20
CA ASP A 150 4.29 3.50 4.54
C ASP A 150 4.39 4.50 3.37
N TRP A 151 5.60 4.75 2.87
CA TRP A 151 5.83 5.56 1.67
C TRP A 151 5.58 4.78 0.37
N GLY A 152 5.75 3.45 0.43
CA GLY A 152 5.51 2.56 -0.71
C GLY A 152 4.08 2.63 -1.21
N ALA A 153 3.08 2.72 -0.33
CA ALA A 153 1.68 2.89 -0.70
C ALA A 153 1.46 4.11 -1.63
N HIS A 154 2.22 5.19 -1.41
CA HIS A 154 2.18 6.38 -2.26
C HIS A 154 2.95 6.18 -3.59
N HIS A 155 4.22 5.79 -3.50
CA HIS A 155 5.11 5.73 -4.67
C HIS A 155 4.75 4.58 -5.62
N PHE A 156 4.51 3.38 -5.10
CA PHE A 156 4.00 2.28 -5.91
C PHE A 156 2.59 2.56 -6.42
N GLY A 157 1.76 3.25 -5.63
CA GLY A 157 0.45 3.70 -6.07
C GLY A 157 0.55 4.60 -7.31
N GLY A 158 1.37 5.64 -7.27
CA GLY A 158 1.64 6.48 -8.43
C GLY A 158 2.19 5.70 -9.62
N ALA A 159 3.12 4.77 -9.37
CA ALA A 159 3.75 3.96 -10.42
C ALA A 159 2.76 2.99 -11.09
N THR A 160 1.91 2.28 -10.33
CA THR A 160 0.91 1.36 -10.89
C THR A 160 -0.12 2.08 -11.75
N PHE A 161 -0.53 3.29 -11.34
CA PHE A 161 -1.44 4.13 -12.12
C PHE A 161 -0.73 4.68 -13.37
N ALA A 162 0.45 5.27 -13.23
CA ALA A 162 1.19 5.84 -14.36
C ALA A 162 1.53 4.79 -15.43
N LEU A 163 1.90 3.59 -15.01
CA LEU A 163 2.21 2.46 -15.88
C LEU A 163 0.97 1.73 -16.40
N ASP A 164 -0.21 2.07 -15.88
CA ASP A 164 -1.49 1.41 -16.19
C ASP A 164 -1.44 -0.12 -15.96
N VAL A 165 -1.02 -0.49 -14.76
CA VAL A 165 -0.96 -1.88 -14.26
C VAL A 165 -1.71 -2.06 -12.93
N ARG A 166 -2.51 -1.07 -12.54
CA ARG A 166 -3.26 -1.05 -11.28
C ARG A 166 -4.24 -2.22 -11.09
N ASP A 167 -4.68 -2.81 -12.20
CA ASP A 167 -5.57 -3.99 -12.22
C ASP A 167 -4.80 -5.32 -12.29
N LEU A 168 -3.47 -5.29 -12.26
CA LEU A 168 -2.60 -6.45 -12.41
C LEU A 168 -1.69 -6.62 -11.20
N GLN A 169 -1.29 -7.87 -10.95
CA GLN A 169 -0.16 -8.21 -10.08
C GLN A 169 1.03 -8.68 -10.93
N PRO A 170 2.27 -8.47 -10.48
CA PRO A 170 3.45 -8.97 -11.20
C PRO A 170 3.53 -10.50 -11.10
N GLU A 171 4.06 -11.15 -12.13
CA GLU A 171 4.32 -12.59 -12.16
C GLU A 171 5.72 -12.95 -11.66
N GLU A 172 6.70 -12.03 -11.83
CA GLU A 172 8.07 -12.22 -11.38
C GLU A 172 8.52 -11.07 -10.49
N ILE A 173 9.17 -11.43 -9.40
CA ILE A 173 9.80 -10.54 -8.44
C ILE A 173 11.29 -10.86 -8.48
N ILE A 174 12.07 -10.08 -9.24
CA ILE A 174 13.47 -10.38 -9.54
C ILE A 174 14.35 -9.57 -8.60
N LEU A 175 15.05 -10.26 -7.71
CA LEU A 175 16.08 -9.68 -6.86
C LEU A 175 17.40 -9.64 -7.63
N GLN A 176 17.99 -8.47 -7.71
CA GLN A 176 19.30 -8.22 -8.33
C GLN A 176 20.19 -7.45 -7.36
N GLU A 177 21.49 -7.54 -7.56
CA GLU A 177 22.47 -6.81 -6.78
C GLU A 177 23.50 -6.18 -7.72
N ASP A 178 23.59 -4.85 -7.69
CA ASP A 178 24.56 -4.06 -8.45
C ASP A 178 25.37 -3.20 -7.48
N GLU A 179 26.69 -3.27 -7.55
CA GLU A 179 27.60 -2.49 -6.71
C GLU A 179 27.30 -2.61 -5.20
N GLY A 180 26.89 -3.81 -4.75
CA GLY A 180 26.51 -4.09 -3.36
C GLY A 180 25.15 -3.53 -2.94
N GLN A 181 24.37 -2.99 -3.87
CA GLN A 181 23.00 -2.52 -3.62
C GLN A 181 21.98 -3.46 -4.22
N LYS A 182 21.08 -3.97 -3.36
CA LYS A 182 19.98 -4.83 -3.79
C LYS A 182 18.81 -4.00 -4.28
N HIS A 183 18.26 -4.41 -5.41
CA HIS A 183 17.04 -3.86 -5.99
C HIS A 183 16.11 -4.97 -6.46
N ILE A 184 14.84 -4.65 -6.65
CA ILE A 184 13.81 -5.60 -7.10
C ILE A 184 13.13 -5.05 -8.35
N THR A 185 13.02 -5.90 -9.37
CA THR A 185 12.22 -5.63 -10.56
C THR A 185 10.97 -6.50 -10.53
N PHE A 186 9.81 -5.86 -10.51
CA PHE A 186 8.51 -6.48 -10.68
C PHE A 186 8.16 -6.53 -12.16
N LYS A 187 7.97 -7.73 -12.73
CA LYS A 187 7.56 -7.91 -14.12
C LYS A 187 6.10 -8.31 -14.19
N TYR A 188 5.36 -7.61 -15.01
CA TYR A 188 3.94 -7.84 -15.26
C TYR A 188 3.72 -8.68 -16.52
N PRO A 189 2.56 -9.39 -16.63
CA PRO A 189 2.22 -10.24 -17.79
C PRO A 189 2.26 -9.50 -19.12
N ASN A 190 2.01 -8.19 -19.13
CA ASN A 190 2.02 -7.32 -20.29
C ASN A 190 3.41 -6.78 -20.68
N GLY A 191 4.47 -7.27 -20.01
CA GLY A 191 5.87 -6.89 -20.26
C GLY A 191 6.29 -5.57 -19.61
N LYS A 192 5.39 -4.86 -18.91
CA LYS A 192 5.73 -3.67 -18.14
C LYS A 192 6.45 -4.02 -16.85
N GLN A 193 7.21 -3.06 -16.30
CA GLN A 193 8.06 -3.30 -15.14
C GLN A 193 8.03 -2.13 -14.16
N ILE A 194 8.08 -2.44 -12.87
CA ILE A 194 8.37 -1.47 -11.81
C ILE A 194 9.64 -1.93 -11.10
N THR A 195 10.63 -1.06 -10.98
CA THR A 195 11.87 -1.37 -10.25
C THR A 195 11.90 -0.60 -8.94
N HIS A 196 12.17 -1.32 -7.85
CA HIS A 196 12.36 -0.76 -6.53
C HIS A 196 13.84 -0.74 -6.17
N ASN A 197 14.37 0.46 -5.89
CA ASN A 197 15.71 0.67 -5.36
C ASN A 197 15.62 1.25 -3.95
N ARG A 198 16.67 1.07 -3.15
CA ARG A 198 16.82 1.66 -1.82
C ARG A 198 17.78 2.85 -1.85
N PRO A 199 17.47 4.02 -2.31
CA PRO A 199 18.27 5.19 -2.03
C PRO A 199 17.64 6.05 -0.94
N ARG A 200 18.38 7.02 -0.49
CA ARG A 200 18.11 7.86 0.67
C ARG A 200 16.96 8.86 0.52
N THR A 201 16.37 9.01 -0.67
CA THR A 201 15.30 10.00 -0.93
C THR A 201 14.18 9.34 -1.68
N GLY A 202 12.97 9.33 -1.09
CA GLY A 202 11.78 8.79 -1.72
C GLY A 202 11.45 9.53 -3.01
N ASN A 203 11.38 8.80 -4.14
CA ASN A 203 11.02 9.35 -5.43
C ASN A 203 10.44 8.28 -6.35
N MET A 204 9.59 8.72 -7.28
CA MET A 204 9.12 7.96 -8.42
C MET A 204 9.71 8.57 -9.70
N ARG A 205 10.40 7.78 -10.52
CA ARG A 205 10.97 8.21 -11.79
C ARG A 205 10.43 7.38 -12.94
N VAL A 206 9.89 8.05 -13.95
CA VAL A 206 9.41 7.43 -15.18
C VAL A 206 10.55 7.32 -16.18
N SER A 207 10.77 6.12 -16.71
CA SER A 207 11.70 5.88 -17.83
C SER A 207 10.87 5.67 -19.09
N GLY A 208 10.73 6.71 -19.88
CA GLY A 208 10.02 6.67 -21.16
C GLY A 208 10.96 6.58 -22.34
N THR A 209 10.41 6.22 -23.50
CA THR A 209 11.17 6.06 -24.76
C THR A 209 11.28 7.33 -25.58
N ASN A 210 10.62 8.41 -25.20
CA ASN A 210 10.64 9.69 -25.93
C ASN A 210 11.29 10.80 -25.15
N GLU A 211 11.94 11.67 -25.92
CA GLU A 211 12.71 12.81 -25.46
C GLU A 211 11.91 13.80 -24.59
N LYS A 212 12.66 14.52 -23.79
CA LYS A 212 12.27 15.59 -22.89
C LYS A 212 11.05 16.38 -23.39
N VAL A 213 9.88 16.06 -22.89
CA VAL A 213 8.75 16.95 -22.91
C VAL A 213 8.90 17.93 -21.75
N ASP A 214 8.92 19.22 -22.01
CA ASP A 214 8.95 20.23 -20.96
C ASP A 214 7.61 20.19 -20.21
N PRO A 215 7.60 19.75 -18.94
CA PRO A 215 6.36 19.58 -18.19
C PRO A 215 5.56 20.87 -18.00
N LYS A 216 6.16 22.02 -18.25
CA LYS A 216 5.55 23.33 -17.93
C LYS A 216 4.60 23.86 -18.99
N ASN A 217 4.66 23.36 -20.22
CA ASN A 217 4.00 24.01 -21.36
C ASN A 217 2.90 23.17 -22.05
N GLU A 218 2.61 21.95 -21.57
CA GLU A 218 1.56 21.14 -22.19
C GLU A 218 0.34 20.98 -21.26
N PRO A 219 -0.88 21.02 -21.81
CA PRO A 219 -2.08 20.77 -21.01
C PRO A 219 -2.03 19.36 -20.46
N ILE A 220 -2.19 19.24 -19.15
CA ILE A 220 -2.25 17.94 -18.46
C ILE A 220 -3.62 17.34 -18.74
N PRO A 221 -3.71 16.12 -19.32
CA PRO A 221 -5.00 15.45 -19.50
C PRO A 221 -5.68 15.29 -18.14
N VAL A 222 -6.96 15.57 -18.10
CA VAL A 222 -7.79 15.37 -16.91
C VAL A 222 -8.14 13.88 -16.81
N TYR A 223 -8.19 13.32 -15.61
CA TYR A 223 -8.74 11.96 -15.43
C TYR A 223 -10.14 11.88 -16.03
N ALA A 224 -10.40 10.86 -16.87
CA ALA A 224 -11.59 10.79 -17.72
C ALA A 224 -12.94 10.84 -16.97
N ASP A 225 -12.96 10.44 -15.71
CA ASP A 225 -14.16 10.46 -14.84
C ASP A 225 -14.24 11.72 -13.97
N ASN A 226 -13.55 12.74 -14.38
CA ASN A 226 -13.29 13.90 -13.61
C ASN A 226 -14.28 15.01 -13.97
N ASP A 227 -14.82 15.70 -12.98
CA ASP A 227 -15.71 16.87 -13.14
C ASP A 227 -15.00 18.11 -13.73
N GLY A 228 -13.87 17.92 -14.40
CA GLY A 228 -13.10 18.97 -15.02
C GLY A 228 -12.19 19.74 -14.05
N LYS A 229 -12.10 19.33 -12.80
CA LYS A 229 -11.29 19.99 -11.76
C LYS A 229 -10.05 19.21 -11.34
N GLY A 230 -9.58 18.32 -12.19
CA GLY A 230 -8.39 17.49 -11.90
C GLY A 230 -8.67 16.41 -10.88
N GLY A 231 -9.87 15.93 -10.80
CA GLY A 231 -10.29 14.91 -9.90
C GLY A 231 -11.63 15.25 -9.30
N ARG A 232 -12.19 14.31 -8.71
CA ARG A 232 -13.38 14.38 -7.91
C ARG A 232 -13.13 15.23 -6.63
N GLY A 233 -12.32 16.29 -6.74
CA GLY A 233 -11.84 17.10 -5.63
C GLY A 233 -10.60 16.46 -4.97
N SER A 234 -10.68 16.23 -3.67
CA SER A 234 -9.71 15.44 -2.92
C SER A 234 -10.10 13.95 -2.94
N ILE A 235 -9.20 13.08 -2.48
CA ILE A 235 -9.51 11.65 -2.30
C ILE A 235 -10.68 11.44 -1.33
N ASP A 236 -10.82 12.29 -0.31
CA ASP A 236 -11.95 12.27 0.62
C ASP A 236 -13.25 12.71 -0.08
N GLY A 237 -13.18 13.73 -0.93
CA GLY A 237 -14.30 14.17 -1.76
C GLY A 237 -14.78 13.10 -2.73
N ASP A 238 -13.84 12.38 -3.36
CA ASP A 238 -14.13 11.22 -4.21
C ASP A 238 -14.86 10.13 -3.41
N PHE A 239 -14.35 9.78 -2.23
CA PHE A 239 -14.97 8.79 -1.35
C PHE A 239 -16.41 9.18 -0.98
N ILE A 240 -16.61 10.39 -0.46
CA ILE A 240 -17.94 10.87 -0.06
C ILE A 240 -18.94 10.87 -1.24
N GLN A 241 -18.47 11.30 -2.42
CA GLN A 241 -19.29 11.28 -3.63
C GLN A 241 -19.65 9.85 -4.05
N CYS A 242 -18.71 8.90 -3.92
CA CYS A 242 -18.94 7.49 -4.23
C CYS A 242 -19.89 6.82 -3.23
N VAL A 243 -19.80 7.15 -1.94
CA VAL A 243 -20.78 6.70 -0.93
C VAL A 243 -22.19 7.13 -1.32
N LYS A 244 -22.39 8.41 -1.71
CA LYS A 244 -23.68 8.95 -2.12
C LYS A 244 -24.23 8.36 -3.42
N THR A 245 -23.35 8.11 -4.39
CA THR A 245 -23.74 7.69 -5.75
C THR A 245 -23.63 6.19 -5.98
N ARG A 246 -23.03 5.47 -5.05
CA ARG A 246 -22.69 4.03 -5.14
C ARG A 246 -21.77 3.70 -6.32
N LYS A 247 -21.04 4.69 -6.85
CA LYS A 247 -19.99 4.48 -7.86
C LYS A 247 -18.69 4.05 -7.20
N GLN A 248 -17.82 3.40 -7.98
CA GLN A 248 -16.50 2.99 -7.49
C GLN A 248 -15.57 4.19 -7.31
N PRO A 249 -14.86 4.28 -6.18
CA PRO A 249 -13.84 5.30 -5.97
C PRO A 249 -12.64 5.15 -6.92
N PHE A 250 -11.93 6.24 -7.11
CA PHE A 250 -10.69 6.24 -7.89
C PHE A 250 -9.66 5.25 -7.32
N ARG A 251 -9.56 5.16 -6.00
CA ARG A 251 -8.72 4.22 -5.25
C ARG A 251 -9.54 3.06 -4.68
N ARG A 252 -10.25 2.33 -5.57
CA ARG A 252 -11.03 1.16 -5.17
C ARG A 252 -10.14 0.04 -4.61
N ILE A 253 -10.78 -0.92 -3.93
CA ILE A 253 -10.07 -1.96 -3.15
C ILE A 253 -9.07 -2.76 -4.00
N GLU A 254 -9.39 -3.15 -5.23
CA GLU A 254 -8.51 -3.93 -6.09
C GLU A 254 -7.23 -3.17 -6.44
N HIS A 255 -7.35 -1.88 -6.80
CA HIS A 255 -6.18 -1.04 -7.09
C HIS A 255 -5.26 -0.91 -5.88
N VAL A 256 -5.85 -0.80 -4.70
CA VAL A 256 -5.13 -0.69 -3.42
C VAL A 256 -4.38 -1.98 -3.13
N ILE A 257 -5.04 -3.13 -3.20
CA ILE A 257 -4.44 -4.42 -2.88
C ILE A 257 -3.32 -4.77 -3.88
N ASN A 258 -3.54 -4.53 -5.18
CA ASN A 258 -2.50 -4.73 -6.19
C ASN A 258 -1.30 -3.80 -5.98
N THR A 259 -1.53 -2.57 -5.53
CA THR A 259 -0.45 -1.64 -5.16
C THR A 259 0.32 -2.14 -3.94
N MET A 260 -0.41 -2.52 -2.88
CA MET A 260 0.19 -2.97 -1.62
C MET A 260 0.94 -4.29 -1.74
N ALA A 261 0.58 -5.13 -2.71
CA ALA A 261 1.33 -6.36 -3.02
C ALA A 261 2.81 -6.07 -3.32
N LEU A 262 3.14 -4.96 -3.99
CA LEU A 262 4.51 -4.66 -4.40
C LEU A 262 5.49 -4.46 -3.22
N PRO A 263 5.25 -3.56 -2.26
CA PRO A 263 6.13 -3.42 -1.12
C PRO A 263 6.17 -4.67 -0.23
N LEU A 264 5.07 -5.44 -0.15
CA LEU A 264 5.04 -6.69 0.58
C LEU A 264 5.85 -7.78 -0.13
N PHE A 265 5.74 -7.93 -1.44
CA PHE A 265 6.60 -8.82 -2.24
C PHE A 265 8.07 -8.44 -2.12
N ALA A 266 8.38 -7.14 -2.17
CA ALA A 266 9.75 -6.66 -1.96
C ALA A 266 10.28 -7.06 -0.59
N SER A 267 9.49 -6.87 0.46
CA SER A 267 9.84 -7.25 1.83
C SER A 267 10.17 -8.74 1.92
N ILE A 268 9.33 -9.60 1.33
CA ILE A 268 9.54 -11.05 1.33
C ILE A 268 10.78 -11.42 0.52
N ALA A 269 10.94 -10.92 -0.71
CA ALA A 269 12.08 -11.24 -1.56
C ALA A 269 13.42 -10.80 -0.94
N TYR A 270 13.46 -9.63 -0.28
CA TYR A 270 14.65 -9.20 0.48
C TYR A 270 14.92 -10.09 1.69
N THR A 271 13.89 -10.55 2.37
CA THR A 271 14.01 -11.43 3.55
C THR A 271 14.56 -12.81 3.17
N VAL A 272 13.96 -13.44 2.14
CA VAL A 272 14.41 -14.76 1.67
C VAL A 272 15.64 -14.67 0.77
N ASN A 273 16.05 -13.46 0.39
CA ASN A 273 17.25 -13.13 -0.39
C ASN A 273 17.33 -13.87 -1.75
N ARG A 274 16.22 -13.92 -2.48
CA ARG A 274 16.13 -14.53 -3.82
C ARG A 274 14.97 -13.99 -4.63
N SER A 275 15.03 -14.19 -5.94
CA SER A 275 13.92 -13.93 -6.86
C SER A 275 12.79 -14.90 -6.63
N LEU A 276 11.56 -14.44 -6.85
CA LEU A 276 10.33 -15.19 -6.61
C LEU A 276 9.42 -15.12 -7.85
N LYS A 277 8.54 -16.12 -8.01
CA LYS A 277 7.46 -16.11 -8.99
C LYS A 277 6.12 -16.15 -8.27
N TRP A 278 5.16 -15.40 -8.76
CA TRP A 278 3.85 -15.24 -8.13
C TRP A 278 2.73 -15.77 -9.02
N ASP A 279 1.82 -16.55 -8.44
CA ASP A 279 0.56 -16.94 -9.06
C ASP A 279 -0.57 -16.06 -8.48
N SER A 280 -1.01 -15.10 -9.25
CA SER A 280 -2.06 -14.16 -8.80
C SER A 280 -3.44 -14.81 -8.64
N ASN A 281 -3.70 -15.95 -9.30
CA ASN A 281 -4.97 -16.67 -9.16
C ASN A 281 -5.02 -17.46 -7.86
N LYS A 282 -3.89 -18.05 -7.46
CA LYS A 282 -3.78 -18.83 -6.23
C LYS A 282 -3.36 -18.00 -5.03
N GLN A 283 -2.88 -16.76 -5.27
CA GLN A 283 -2.31 -15.89 -4.27
C GLN A 283 -1.15 -16.55 -3.51
N GLU A 284 -0.21 -17.19 -4.24
CA GLU A 284 0.94 -17.89 -3.69
C GLU A 284 2.21 -17.70 -4.51
N PHE A 285 3.36 -17.78 -3.86
CA PHE A 285 4.66 -17.89 -4.53
C PHE A 285 4.83 -19.32 -5.07
N ILE A 286 5.10 -19.43 -6.38
CA ILE A 286 5.19 -20.70 -7.08
C ILE A 286 6.41 -21.48 -6.59
N GLY A 287 6.15 -22.64 -5.95
CA GLY A 287 7.20 -23.56 -5.52
C GLY A 287 8.08 -23.07 -4.36
N ASP A 288 7.69 -22.00 -3.64
CA ASP A 288 8.46 -21.43 -2.56
C ASP A 288 7.71 -21.41 -1.22
N ASN A 289 7.81 -22.51 -0.47
CA ASN A 289 7.13 -22.66 0.81
C ASN A 289 7.61 -21.69 1.89
N GLU A 290 8.88 -21.25 1.85
CA GLU A 290 9.41 -20.27 2.81
C GLU A 290 8.81 -18.89 2.56
N ALA A 291 8.79 -18.45 1.31
CA ALA A 291 8.14 -17.17 0.92
C ALA A 291 6.65 -17.20 1.24
N ASN A 292 5.96 -18.34 1.00
CA ASN A 292 4.54 -18.49 1.30
C ASN A 292 4.21 -18.41 2.80
N ARG A 293 5.12 -18.81 3.69
CA ARG A 293 4.92 -18.60 5.14
C ARG A 293 4.95 -17.13 5.53
N LEU A 294 5.62 -16.28 4.77
CA LEU A 294 5.75 -14.85 5.02
C LEU A 294 4.58 -14.02 4.45
N THR A 295 3.64 -14.65 3.71
CA THR A 295 2.45 -13.95 3.20
C THR A 295 1.45 -13.61 4.29
N ARG A 296 1.60 -14.17 5.48
CA ARG A 296 0.70 -14.03 6.62
C ARG A 296 1.46 -13.97 7.93
N VAL A 297 0.76 -13.53 8.98
CA VAL A 297 1.24 -13.53 10.36
C VAL A 297 0.19 -14.13 11.27
N ALA A 298 0.64 -14.76 12.36
CA ALA A 298 -0.26 -15.22 13.40
C ALA A 298 -0.95 -14.01 14.06
N ARG A 299 -2.25 -14.12 14.26
CA ARG A 299 -3.07 -13.11 14.94
C ARG A 299 -3.50 -13.62 16.30
N ARG A 300 -3.60 -12.71 17.27
CA ARG A 300 -4.11 -13.04 18.60
C ARG A 300 -5.63 -13.17 18.60
N GLU A 301 -6.15 -14.03 19.43
CA GLU A 301 -7.55 -14.06 19.79
C GLU A 301 -7.97 -12.77 20.52
N PRO A 302 -9.19 -12.24 20.28
CA PRO A 302 -10.22 -12.75 19.35
C PRO A 302 -10.13 -12.14 17.93
N TRP A 303 -8.99 -11.58 17.53
CA TRP A 303 -8.79 -10.75 16.33
C TRP A 303 -8.47 -11.57 15.07
N GLN A 304 -9.15 -12.67 14.85
CA GLN A 304 -8.98 -13.47 13.62
C GLN A 304 -9.84 -12.92 12.48
N LEU A 305 -9.29 -12.93 11.22
CA LEU A 305 -9.97 -12.49 10.00
C LEU A 305 -10.86 -13.58 9.40
#